data_7bbd49a2bad9ab4cbae9d06631e1c8ed
#
_entry.id   7bbd49a2bad9ab4cbae9d06631e1c8ed
#
_cell.length_a   1.000
_cell.length_b   1.000
_cell.length_c   1.000
_cell.angle_alpha   90.00
_cell.angle_beta   90.00
_cell.angle_gamma   90.00
#
_symmetry.space_group_name_H-M   'P 1'
#
loop_
_entity.id
_entity.type
_entity.pdbx_description
1 polymer ?
#
loop_
_entity_poly.entity_id
_entity_poly.type
_entity_poly.pdbx_seq_one_letter_code
_entity_poly.pdbx_strand_id
1 'polypeptide(L)'
;MRRILNNFSTTIAMFVLAIPNGVSAQMNSAEAHAGPAMNYHRVDDRLATGGHFVDGGLADLHGQGVKVVIDLRDKPPSGQKEKLAKLGIEWINIPVVWKAPKQRDFDRFSRAMSKHQDDNVLVQCQANYRASAMTYLYRVVVEKVPEKDAKEDLRAVWEPNDLWQDYMNGIIETAP
;
A
#
# COMPACT_ATOMS: atom_id res chain seq x y z
N MET A 1 -37.45 -82.30 -9.92
CA MET A 1 -37.56 -80.85 -10.01
C MET A 1 -36.20 -80.24 -9.59
N ARG A 2 -35.38 -79.84 -10.59
CA ARG A 2 -34.05 -79.26 -10.33
C ARG A 2 -34.14 -77.72 -10.59
N ARG A 3 -33.89 -76.93 -9.59
CA ARG A 3 -33.75 -75.46 -9.73
C ARG A 3 -32.30 -75.13 -10.10
N ILE A 4 -32.13 -74.47 -11.23
CA ILE A 4 -30.87 -73.95 -11.72
C ILE A 4 -30.74 -72.58 -11.17
N LEU A 5 -29.68 -72.30 -10.35
CA LEU A 5 -29.30 -70.99 -9.85
C LEU A 5 -28.27 -70.41 -10.82
N ASN A 6 -28.64 -69.34 -11.52
CA ASN A 6 -27.71 -68.53 -12.33
C ASN A 6 -27.00 -67.53 -11.45
N ASN A 7 -25.70 -67.71 -11.32
CA ASN A 7 -24.81 -66.71 -10.75
C ASN A 7 -24.44 -65.70 -11.84
N PHE A 8 -24.95 -64.48 -11.72
CA PHE A 8 -24.42 -63.35 -12.48
C PHE A 8 -23.29 -62.71 -11.68
N SER A 9 -22.04 -62.92 -12.16
CA SER A 9 -20.85 -62.25 -11.65
C SER A 9 -20.78 -60.88 -12.32
N THR A 10 -21.06 -59.84 -11.56
CA THR A 10 -20.91 -58.44 -12.02
C THR A 10 -19.49 -57.97 -11.77
N THR A 11 -18.69 -57.95 -12.82
CA THR A 11 -17.34 -57.38 -12.77
C THR A 11 -17.42 -55.83 -12.78
N ILE A 12 -17.14 -55.19 -11.66
CA ILE A 12 -17.01 -53.73 -11.57
C ILE A 12 -15.64 -53.33 -12.10
N ALA A 13 -15.60 -52.76 -13.29
CA ALA A 13 -14.40 -52.16 -13.83
C ALA A 13 -14.13 -50.80 -13.10
N MET A 14 -13.08 -50.76 -12.28
CA MET A 14 -12.63 -49.59 -11.61
C MET A 14 -11.84 -48.71 -12.59
N PHE A 15 -12.46 -47.63 -13.10
CA PHE A 15 -11.78 -46.62 -13.91
C PHE A 15 -10.96 -45.73 -12.99
N VAL A 16 -9.64 -45.93 -12.96
CA VAL A 16 -8.69 -45.02 -12.32
C VAL A 16 -8.50 -43.81 -13.25
N LEU A 17 -9.13 -42.70 -12.93
CA LEU A 17 -8.81 -41.41 -13.55
C LEU A 17 -7.42 -40.96 -13.09
N ALA A 18 -6.47 -41.03 -13.99
CA ALA A 18 -5.15 -40.41 -13.78
C ALA A 18 -5.31 -38.87 -13.79
N ILE A 19 -5.09 -38.23 -12.64
CA ILE A 19 -4.98 -36.80 -12.52
C ILE A 19 -3.61 -36.43 -13.07
N PRO A 20 -3.46 -35.56 -14.09
CA PRO A 20 -2.16 -35.11 -14.52
C PRO A 20 -1.55 -34.23 -13.43
N ASN A 21 -0.44 -34.71 -12.87
CA ASN A 21 0.41 -33.95 -11.96
C ASN A 21 0.97 -32.70 -12.64
N GLY A 22 0.89 -31.57 -11.92
CA GLY A 22 1.95 -30.57 -11.99
C GLY A 22 1.78 -29.50 -13.04
N VAL A 23 0.86 -28.57 -12.82
CA VAL A 23 1.17 -27.19 -13.14
C VAL A 23 1.66 -26.55 -11.83
N SER A 24 2.95 -26.72 -11.56
CA SER A 24 3.66 -25.82 -10.66
C SER A 24 3.60 -24.44 -11.31
N ALA A 25 2.66 -23.60 -10.88
CA ALA A 25 2.70 -22.19 -11.18
C ALA A 25 4.04 -21.67 -10.63
N GLN A 26 5.01 -21.48 -11.51
CA GLN A 26 6.16 -20.63 -11.21
C GLN A 26 5.59 -19.23 -10.95
N MET A 27 5.45 -18.90 -9.68
CA MET A 27 5.20 -17.52 -9.27
C MET A 27 6.41 -16.71 -9.73
N ASN A 28 6.23 -16.01 -10.84
CA ASN A 28 7.21 -15.05 -11.32
C ASN A 28 7.46 -14.03 -10.22
N SER A 29 8.74 -13.78 -9.91
CA SER A 29 9.21 -12.74 -8.99
C SER A 29 8.82 -11.29 -9.39
N ALA A 30 7.92 -11.13 -10.36
CA ALA A 30 7.32 -9.86 -10.77
C ALA A 30 6.05 -9.48 -10.01
N GLU A 31 5.49 -10.36 -9.16
CA GLU A 31 4.25 -10.08 -8.42
C GLU A 31 4.45 -9.39 -7.05
N ALA A 32 5.68 -8.97 -6.72
CA ALA A 32 5.97 -8.26 -5.47
C ALA A 32 5.53 -6.78 -5.45
N HIS A 33 4.77 -6.31 -6.45
CA HIS A 33 4.23 -4.93 -6.49
C HIS A 33 2.71 -4.97 -6.64
N ALA A 34 2.04 -5.58 -5.66
CA ALA A 34 0.58 -5.70 -5.64
C ALA A 34 -0.12 -4.35 -5.36
N GLY A 35 0.27 -3.26 -6.04
CA GLY A 35 -0.34 -1.97 -5.82
C GLY A 35 0.06 -0.91 -6.86
N PRO A 36 -0.59 0.26 -6.85
CA PRO A 36 -0.45 1.32 -7.86
C PRO A 36 0.91 2.04 -7.83
N ALA A 37 1.74 1.80 -6.82
CA ALA A 37 2.99 2.50 -6.61
C ALA A 37 4.08 1.57 -6.03
N MET A 38 5.34 1.95 -6.23
CA MET A 38 6.49 1.26 -5.63
C MET A 38 6.34 1.20 -4.10
N ASN A 39 6.66 0.05 -3.49
CA ASN A 39 6.53 -0.18 -2.05
C ASN A 39 5.16 0.27 -1.50
N TYR A 40 4.10 0.01 -2.27
CA TYR A 40 2.75 0.35 -1.85
C TYR A 40 2.39 -0.38 -0.56
N HIS A 41 1.83 0.37 0.40
CA HIS A 41 1.35 -0.17 1.67
C HIS A 41 -0.01 0.43 2.01
N ARG A 42 -1.00 -0.42 2.23
CA ARG A 42 -2.32 -0.01 2.70
C ARG A 42 -2.33 0.01 4.22
N VAL A 43 -2.58 1.18 4.78
CA VAL A 43 -2.64 1.39 6.24
C VAL A 43 -4.02 1.01 6.78
N ASP A 44 -5.07 1.46 6.09
CA ASP A 44 -6.46 1.14 6.38
C ASP A 44 -7.34 1.26 5.12
N ASP A 45 -8.66 1.25 5.27
CA ASP A 45 -9.61 1.28 4.15
C ASP A 45 -9.54 2.58 3.33
N ARG A 46 -9.04 3.69 3.91
CA ARG A 46 -8.98 5.02 3.28
C ARG A 46 -7.58 5.55 3.08
N LEU A 47 -6.60 5.02 3.79
CA LEU A 47 -5.24 5.53 3.78
C LEU A 47 -4.26 4.50 3.24
N ALA A 48 -3.47 4.93 2.27
CA ALA A 48 -2.35 4.16 1.77
C ALA A 48 -1.11 5.03 1.59
N THR A 49 0.06 4.41 1.57
CA THR A 49 1.34 5.06 1.27
C THR A 49 2.01 4.38 0.08
N GLY A 50 2.83 5.14 -0.66
CA GLY A 50 3.51 4.59 -1.83
C GLY A 50 4.69 5.44 -2.32
N GLY A 51 5.51 4.82 -3.17
CA GLY A 51 6.56 5.49 -3.94
C GLY A 51 6.02 6.08 -5.24
N HIS A 52 6.87 6.19 -6.24
CA HIS A 52 6.45 6.59 -7.58
C HIS A 52 5.44 5.59 -8.17
N PHE A 53 4.56 6.06 -9.04
CA PHE A 53 3.59 5.19 -9.71
C PHE A 53 4.30 4.18 -10.61
N VAL A 54 3.81 2.95 -10.61
CA VAL A 54 4.20 1.92 -11.57
C VAL A 54 3.36 2.02 -12.84
N ASP A 55 3.73 1.26 -13.87
CA ASP A 55 2.94 1.18 -15.11
C ASP A 55 1.52 0.70 -14.79
N GLY A 56 0.51 1.40 -15.29
CA GLY A 56 -0.90 1.14 -14.96
C GLY A 56 -1.38 1.69 -13.60
N GLY A 57 -0.49 2.05 -12.69
CA GLY A 57 -0.82 2.42 -11.31
C GLY A 57 -1.81 3.59 -11.16
N LEU A 58 -1.84 4.52 -12.11
CA LEU A 58 -2.84 5.60 -12.10
C LEU A 58 -4.28 5.09 -12.33
N ALA A 59 -4.45 4.09 -13.19
CA ALA A 59 -5.75 3.47 -13.41
C ALA A 59 -6.19 2.68 -12.16
N ASP A 60 -5.25 2.00 -11.51
CA ASP A 60 -5.50 1.26 -10.27
C ASP A 60 -5.92 2.19 -9.13
N LEU A 61 -5.29 3.37 -8.98
CA LEU A 61 -5.70 4.38 -8.01
C LEU A 61 -7.16 4.81 -8.20
N HIS A 62 -7.55 5.07 -9.45
CA HIS A 62 -8.91 5.45 -9.77
C HIS A 62 -9.90 4.32 -9.42
N GLY A 63 -9.54 3.07 -9.78
CA GLY A 63 -10.32 1.87 -9.44
C GLY A 63 -10.47 1.63 -7.94
N GLN A 64 -9.47 2.01 -7.13
CA GLN A 64 -9.51 1.94 -5.67
C GLN A 64 -10.27 3.13 -5.02
N GLY A 65 -10.80 4.05 -5.81
CA GLY A 65 -11.57 5.19 -5.33
C GLY A 65 -10.75 6.26 -4.63
N VAL A 66 -9.43 6.32 -4.86
CA VAL A 66 -8.56 7.37 -4.31
C VAL A 66 -9.04 8.72 -4.80
N LYS A 67 -9.20 9.69 -3.88
CA LYS A 67 -9.65 11.06 -4.15
C LYS A 67 -8.53 12.08 -4.08
N VAL A 68 -7.53 11.81 -3.24
CA VAL A 68 -6.44 12.74 -2.97
C VAL A 68 -5.10 12.01 -3.01
N VAL A 69 -4.11 12.61 -3.69
CA VAL A 69 -2.70 12.22 -3.61
C VAL A 69 -1.92 13.35 -2.95
N ILE A 70 -1.33 13.08 -1.77
CA ILE A 70 -0.41 14.00 -1.10
C ILE A 70 1.01 13.59 -1.45
N ASP A 71 1.69 14.37 -2.28
CA ASP A 71 3.02 14.08 -2.80
C ASP A 71 4.09 14.83 -2.02
N LEU A 72 4.96 14.09 -1.36
CA LEU A 72 6.04 14.63 -0.51
C LEU A 72 7.36 14.84 -1.27
N ARG A 73 7.40 14.62 -2.59
CA ARG A 73 8.62 14.84 -3.36
C ARG A 73 8.94 16.33 -3.47
N ASP A 74 10.18 16.65 -3.24
CA ASP A 74 10.73 17.99 -3.45
C ASP A 74 10.89 18.34 -4.95
N LYS A 75 10.99 17.31 -5.80
CA LYS A 75 11.05 17.42 -7.25
C LYS A 75 10.13 16.36 -7.88
N PRO A 76 8.80 16.57 -7.86
CA PRO A 76 7.89 15.65 -8.53
C PRO A 76 8.04 15.72 -10.05
N PRO A 77 7.72 14.65 -10.79
CA PRO A 77 7.75 14.69 -12.26
C PRO A 77 6.72 15.68 -12.82
N SER A 78 7.08 16.32 -13.92
CA SER A 78 6.16 17.21 -14.63
C SER A 78 4.92 16.49 -15.15
N GLY A 79 3.80 17.17 -15.20
CA GLY A 79 2.54 16.63 -15.72
C GLY A 79 1.81 15.67 -14.80
N GLN A 80 2.32 15.37 -13.58
CA GLN A 80 1.62 14.47 -12.66
C GLN A 80 0.30 15.05 -12.19
N LYS A 81 0.26 16.35 -11.87
CA LYS A 81 -0.95 17.07 -11.48
C LYS A 81 -2.06 16.92 -12.53
N GLU A 82 -1.71 17.15 -13.78
CA GLU A 82 -2.64 17.09 -14.92
C GLU A 82 -3.14 15.66 -15.15
N LYS A 83 -2.28 14.66 -14.97
CA LYS A 83 -2.67 13.25 -15.09
C LYS A 83 -3.66 12.84 -14.02
N LEU A 84 -3.42 13.22 -12.77
CA LEU A 84 -4.33 12.95 -11.64
C LEU A 84 -5.65 13.70 -11.77
N ALA A 85 -5.61 14.97 -12.18
CA ALA A 85 -6.80 15.79 -12.42
C ALA A 85 -7.73 15.19 -13.48
N LYS A 86 -7.19 14.57 -14.54
CA LYS A 86 -8.00 13.86 -15.56
C LYS A 86 -8.76 12.66 -14.99
N LEU A 87 -8.32 12.10 -13.85
CA LEU A 87 -8.97 11.01 -13.13
C LEU A 87 -9.88 11.51 -12.00
N GLY A 88 -10.04 12.84 -11.85
CA GLY A 88 -10.80 13.44 -10.75
C GLY A 88 -10.10 13.33 -9.40
N ILE A 89 -8.78 13.14 -9.38
CA ILE A 89 -7.97 13.00 -8.16
C ILE A 89 -7.28 14.34 -7.88
N GLU A 90 -7.49 14.89 -6.67
CA GLU A 90 -6.78 16.08 -6.20
C GLU A 90 -5.30 15.74 -5.94
N TRP A 91 -4.39 16.61 -6.37
CA TRP A 91 -2.97 16.47 -6.10
C TRP A 91 -2.47 17.64 -5.26
N ILE A 92 -1.90 17.30 -4.09
CA ILE A 92 -1.34 18.25 -3.12
C ILE A 92 0.15 17.96 -3.01
N ASN A 93 1.00 18.92 -3.41
CA ASN A 93 2.45 18.75 -3.24
C ASN A 93 2.93 19.49 -1.98
N ILE A 94 3.59 18.75 -1.10
CA ILE A 94 4.23 19.22 0.12
C ILE A 94 5.71 18.79 0.07
N PRO A 95 6.60 19.61 -0.51
CA PRO A 95 7.99 19.25 -0.66
C PRO A 95 8.67 19.00 0.70
N VAL A 96 9.16 17.79 0.88
CA VAL A 96 9.95 17.35 2.04
C VAL A 96 11.35 16.99 1.56
N VAL A 97 12.35 17.74 1.94
CA VAL A 97 13.73 17.48 1.54
C VAL A 97 14.27 16.28 2.32
N TRP A 98 14.66 15.21 1.59
CA TRP A 98 15.08 13.94 2.19
C TRP A 98 16.14 14.06 3.28
N LYS A 99 17.17 14.89 3.02
CA LYS A 99 18.33 15.08 3.91
C LYS A 99 18.11 16.16 4.99
N ALA A 100 16.97 16.84 4.98
CA ALA A 100 16.68 17.94 5.90
C ALA A 100 15.17 18.14 6.09
N PRO A 101 14.44 17.12 6.59
CA PRO A 101 13.03 17.26 6.92
C PRO A 101 12.87 18.28 8.07
N LYS A 102 11.77 19.02 8.08
CA LYS A 102 11.54 20.12 9.04
C LYS A 102 10.19 20.00 9.71
N GLN A 103 10.06 20.52 10.93
CA GLN A 103 8.79 20.60 11.66
C GLN A 103 7.67 21.16 10.77
N ARG A 104 7.91 22.29 10.10
CA ARG A 104 6.92 22.92 9.21
C ARG A 104 6.41 22.01 8.08
N ASP A 105 7.19 21.02 7.68
CA ASP A 105 6.79 20.05 6.64
C ASP A 105 5.75 19.10 7.22
N PHE A 106 5.95 18.65 8.46
CA PHE A 106 4.96 17.88 9.21
C PHE A 106 3.69 18.68 9.48
N ASP A 107 3.82 19.96 9.90
CA ASP A 107 2.66 20.82 10.16
C ASP A 107 1.79 21.01 8.90
N ARG A 108 2.42 21.18 7.74
CA ARG A 108 1.69 21.27 6.44
C ARG A 108 1.03 19.96 6.07
N PHE A 109 1.75 18.87 6.26
CA PHE A 109 1.24 17.52 6.00
C PHE A 109 0.05 17.21 6.89
N SER A 110 0.14 17.44 8.19
CA SER A 110 -0.93 17.20 9.15
C SER A 110 -2.20 17.98 8.82
N ARG A 111 -2.06 19.25 8.43
CA ARG A 111 -3.21 20.05 7.99
C ARG A 111 -3.86 19.49 6.73
N ALA A 112 -3.06 19.02 5.77
CA ALA A 112 -3.59 18.42 4.55
C ALA A 112 -4.33 17.11 4.84
N MET A 113 -3.75 16.24 5.69
CA MET A 113 -4.40 14.99 6.12
C MET A 113 -5.71 15.26 6.86
N SER A 114 -5.72 16.19 7.82
CA SER A 114 -6.92 16.52 8.60
C SER A 114 -8.02 17.13 7.73
N LYS A 115 -7.68 17.90 6.70
CA LYS A 115 -8.65 18.42 5.72
C LYS A 115 -9.35 17.32 4.93
N HIS A 116 -8.64 16.21 4.68
CA HIS A 116 -9.09 15.10 3.85
C HIS A 116 -9.33 13.81 4.67
N GLN A 117 -9.65 13.94 5.94
CA GLN A 117 -9.82 12.81 6.86
C GLN A 117 -10.92 11.81 6.44
N ASP A 118 -11.90 12.27 5.65
CA ASP A 118 -13.01 11.45 5.16
C ASP A 118 -12.80 10.94 3.72
N ASP A 119 -11.70 11.35 3.07
CA ASP A 119 -11.36 10.95 1.72
C ASP A 119 -10.47 9.70 1.68
N ASN A 120 -10.48 8.99 0.55
CA ASN A 120 -9.47 7.98 0.26
C ASN A 120 -8.18 8.67 -0.20
N VAL A 121 -7.13 8.59 0.60
CA VAL A 121 -5.86 9.30 0.42
C VAL A 121 -4.72 8.33 0.10
N LEU A 122 -3.92 8.67 -0.91
CA LEU A 122 -2.59 8.12 -1.08
C LEU A 122 -1.53 9.16 -0.68
N VAL A 123 -0.71 8.85 0.29
CA VAL A 123 0.51 9.62 0.58
C VAL A 123 1.65 9.06 -0.26
N GLN A 124 2.28 9.92 -1.08
CA GLN A 124 3.28 9.50 -2.08
C GLN A 124 4.62 10.20 -1.86
N CYS A 125 5.70 9.46 -2.15
CA CYS A 125 7.01 10.07 -2.38
C CYS A 125 7.80 9.32 -3.48
N GLN A 126 9.12 9.22 -3.42
CA GLN A 126 9.91 8.50 -4.43
C GLN A 126 9.89 6.98 -4.22
N ALA A 127 10.12 6.52 -2.98
CA ALA A 127 10.25 5.09 -2.62
C ALA A 127 9.42 4.69 -1.39
N ASN A 128 8.39 5.45 -1.07
CA ASN A 128 7.53 5.31 0.10
C ASN A 128 8.18 5.66 1.47
N TYR A 129 9.45 5.95 1.58
CA TYR A 129 10.12 6.16 2.86
C TYR A 129 9.64 7.43 3.60
N ARG A 130 9.59 8.59 2.90
CA ARG A 130 9.03 9.84 3.45
C ARG A 130 7.53 9.71 3.72
N ALA A 131 6.82 9.06 2.80
CA ALA A 131 5.37 8.90 2.89
C ALA A 131 4.98 8.08 4.12
N SER A 132 5.60 6.93 4.33
CA SER A 132 5.34 6.08 5.50
C SER A 132 5.77 6.75 6.82
N ALA A 133 6.93 7.45 6.85
CA ALA A 133 7.38 8.15 8.04
C ALA A 133 6.45 9.31 8.45
N MET A 134 6.00 10.13 7.49
CA MET A 134 5.07 11.23 7.75
C MET A 134 3.69 10.71 8.15
N THR A 135 3.23 9.61 7.55
CA THR A 135 1.98 8.94 7.91
C THR A 135 2.06 8.35 9.32
N TYR A 136 3.18 7.70 9.68
CA TYR A 136 3.42 7.24 11.05
C TYR A 136 3.30 8.39 12.05
N LEU A 137 3.97 9.51 11.80
CA LEU A 137 3.90 10.69 12.66
C LEU A 137 2.47 11.22 12.81
N TYR A 138 1.72 11.32 11.72
CA TYR A 138 0.34 11.79 11.74
C TYR A 138 -0.55 10.90 12.60
N ARG A 139 -0.42 9.59 12.43
CA ARG A 139 -1.20 8.61 13.19
C ARG A 139 -0.89 8.69 14.69
N VAL A 140 0.39 8.80 15.07
CA VAL A 140 0.79 8.91 16.48
C VAL A 140 0.40 10.26 17.07
N VAL A 141 0.73 11.35 16.39
CA VAL A 141 0.63 12.71 16.95
C VAL A 141 -0.79 13.26 16.85
N VAL A 142 -1.48 13.03 15.76
CA VAL A 142 -2.79 13.63 15.49
C VAL A 142 -3.92 12.67 15.79
N GLU A 143 -3.87 11.46 15.23
CA GLU A 143 -4.92 10.45 15.42
C GLU A 143 -4.81 9.71 16.76
N LYS A 144 -3.69 9.90 17.49
CA LYS A 144 -3.42 9.24 18.78
C LYS A 144 -3.48 7.71 18.72
N VAL A 145 -3.14 7.14 17.56
CA VAL A 145 -2.95 5.69 17.40
C VAL A 145 -1.79 5.25 18.29
N PRO A 146 -1.87 4.11 19.00
CA PRO A 146 -0.73 3.60 19.76
C PRO A 146 0.52 3.51 18.89
N GLU A 147 1.64 4.02 19.40
CA GLU A 147 2.90 4.10 18.65
C GLU A 147 3.32 2.74 18.08
N LYS A 148 3.12 1.66 18.86
CA LYS A 148 3.43 0.30 18.43
C LYS A 148 2.71 -0.05 17.13
N ASP A 149 1.42 0.23 17.04
CA ASP A 149 0.58 -0.13 15.89
C ASP A 149 0.94 0.70 14.65
N ALA A 150 1.15 2.01 14.83
CA ALA A 150 1.60 2.88 13.74
C ALA A 150 3.02 2.52 13.25
N LYS A 151 3.88 2.02 14.13
CA LYS A 151 5.25 1.60 13.83
C LYS A 151 5.30 0.29 13.04
N GLU A 152 4.32 -0.59 13.20
CA GLU A 152 4.20 -1.81 12.38
C GLU A 152 4.03 -1.46 10.89
N ASP A 153 3.17 -0.50 10.56
CA ASP A 153 2.99 -0.03 9.19
C ASP A 153 4.24 0.65 8.61
N LEU A 154 4.93 1.47 9.41
CA LEU A 154 6.20 2.07 9.01
C LEU A 154 7.26 1.02 8.68
N ARG A 155 7.41 0.00 9.54
CA ARG A 155 8.38 -1.08 9.39
C ARG A 155 8.04 -2.05 8.26
N ALA A 156 6.78 -2.19 7.91
CA ALA A 156 6.37 -2.94 6.73
C ALA A 156 6.94 -2.34 5.44
N VAL A 157 7.29 -1.05 5.46
CA VAL A 157 7.87 -0.34 4.30
C VAL A 157 9.40 -0.27 4.38
N TRP A 158 9.95 0.13 5.53
CA TRP A 158 11.39 0.27 5.72
C TRP A 158 11.76 0.49 7.20
N GLU A 159 13.05 0.28 7.53
CA GLU A 159 13.59 0.69 8.82
C GLU A 159 14.25 2.07 8.67
N PRO A 160 13.77 3.11 9.36
CA PRO A 160 14.29 4.47 9.25
C PRO A 160 15.75 4.58 9.68
N ASN A 161 16.55 5.35 8.93
CA ASN A 161 17.91 5.69 9.31
C ASN A 161 17.93 6.74 10.44
N ASP A 162 19.11 6.97 11.04
CA ASP A 162 19.29 7.86 12.20
C ASP A 162 18.66 9.24 11.99
N LEU A 163 18.88 9.86 10.82
CA LEU A 163 18.32 11.18 10.50
C LEU A 163 16.79 11.20 10.58
N TRP A 164 16.14 10.17 10.07
CA TRP A 164 14.68 10.08 10.08
C TRP A 164 14.15 9.65 11.44
N GLN A 165 14.89 8.82 12.19
CA GLN A 165 14.55 8.49 13.57
C GLN A 165 14.62 9.73 14.45
N ASP A 166 15.72 10.51 14.38
CA ASP A 166 15.88 11.75 15.13
C ASP A 166 14.80 12.79 14.80
N TYR A 167 14.48 12.94 13.50
CA TYR A 167 13.40 13.81 13.07
C TYR A 167 12.05 13.39 13.66
N MET A 168 11.70 12.09 13.57
CA MET A 168 10.43 11.58 14.07
C MET A 168 10.33 11.72 15.61
N ASN A 169 11.39 11.39 16.33
CA ASN A 169 11.45 11.54 17.79
C ASN A 169 11.23 13.01 18.18
N GLY A 170 11.92 13.95 17.51
CA GLY A 170 11.75 15.39 17.77
C GLY A 170 10.32 15.88 17.54
N ILE A 171 9.62 15.39 16.51
CA ILE A 171 8.21 15.71 16.28
C ILE A 171 7.32 15.18 17.41
N ILE A 172 7.52 13.92 17.83
CA ILE A 172 6.71 13.29 18.89
C ILE A 172 6.94 13.98 20.24
N GLU A 173 8.19 14.27 20.60
CA GLU A 173 8.56 14.94 21.86
C GLU A 173 8.00 16.37 21.97
N THR A 174 7.85 17.06 20.86
CA THR A 174 7.34 18.45 20.82
C THR A 174 5.84 18.55 20.58
N ALA A 175 5.17 17.41 20.39
CA ALA A 175 3.72 17.37 20.18
C ALA A 175 2.96 17.78 21.46
N PRO A 176 1.83 18.50 21.34
CA PRO A 176 1.00 18.92 22.47
C PRO A 176 0.26 17.77 23.14
#